data_57a02f0a40626c7180685bb2f3e485cb
#
_entry.id   57a02f0a40626c7180685bb2f3e485cb
#
_cell.length_a   1.000
_cell.length_b   1.000
_cell.length_c   1.000
_cell.angle_alpha   90.00
_cell.angle_beta   90.00
_cell.angle_gamma   90.00
#
_symmetry.space_group_name_H-M   'P 1'
#
loop_
_entity.id
_entity.type
_entity.pdbx_description
1 polymer ?
#
loop_
_entity_poly.entity_id
_entity_poly.type
_entity_poly.pdbx_seq_one_letter_code
_entity_poly.pdbx_strand_id
1 'polypeptide(L)'
;DSRLLAEIMHAGGFTSNEGGGISYNIPYAKAVSIEKSLYDWQYCDRLVGFYEENGVEINREPFGPLTGTLVPPSNSNTIGIIEALLAAEQGVKSITVGYGQCGNLYQDVAAIRALEEQTEAYLKEFGYDDCCVTTVFHQWMGGFPQDEAKAFGVIAWGSATAALAGATKVIVKTPHEAFGIPTKEANAQGIRTTKMVLNMLEGQRLLTCKRLQDEIDLIKLETKEIMDTVFKLGNGDLAVGTIKAFEAGVLDVPFAPSRYNKGLVMPARDFEGCVRYLDFGNVPFSKEVKDINREKLEKRGKDEGREPSFQMTVDDIFAVGLGKLIGRPQK
;
A
#
# COMPACT_ATOMS: atom_id res chain seq x y z
N ASP A 1 4.35 8.53 -21.51
CA ASP A 1 2.99 8.08 -21.75
C ASP A 1 2.89 6.60 -21.40
N SER A 2 2.07 6.26 -20.41
CA SER A 2 1.90 4.88 -19.91
C SER A 2 1.41 3.92 -20.99
N ARG A 3 0.57 4.40 -21.89
CA ARG A 3 -0.01 3.62 -23.00
C ARG A 3 1.06 3.10 -23.96
N LEU A 4 1.91 4.01 -24.45
CA LEU A 4 3.02 3.64 -25.35
C LEU A 4 4.02 2.71 -24.65
N LEU A 5 4.27 2.94 -23.36
CA LEU A 5 5.16 2.06 -22.58
C LEU A 5 4.56 0.66 -22.46
N ALA A 6 3.27 0.52 -22.17
CA ALA A 6 2.57 -0.77 -22.09
C ALA A 6 2.64 -1.53 -23.43
N GLU A 7 2.37 -0.86 -24.56
CA GLU A 7 2.48 -1.45 -25.89
C GLU A 7 3.89 -2.00 -26.15
N ILE A 8 4.92 -1.20 -25.88
CA ILE A 8 6.34 -1.60 -26.09
C ILE A 8 6.73 -2.77 -25.19
N MET A 9 6.31 -2.74 -23.91
CA MET A 9 6.61 -3.80 -22.96
C MET A 9 5.98 -5.13 -23.40
N HIS A 10 4.70 -5.13 -23.74
CA HIS A 10 4.00 -6.35 -24.16
C HIS A 10 4.49 -6.85 -25.51
N ALA A 11 4.77 -5.97 -26.48
CA ALA A 11 5.43 -6.34 -27.73
C ALA A 11 6.85 -6.93 -27.50
N GLY A 12 7.53 -6.52 -26.42
CA GLY A 12 8.81 -7.07 -25.99
C GLY A 12 8.71 -8.40 -25.23
N GLY A 13 7.50 -8.93 -25.01
CA GLY A 13 7.23 -10.20 -24.34
C GLY A 13 7.13 -10.11 -22.80
N PHE A 14 6.96 -8.92 -22.23
CA PHE A 14 6.70 -8.79 -20.80
C PHE A 14 5.26 -9.23 -20.49
N THR A 15 5.11 -10.08 -19.48
CA THR A 15 3.84 -10.67 -19.03
C THR A 15 3.39 -10.12 -17.66
N SER A 16 3.96 -9.01 -17.21
CA SER A 16 3.54 -8.28 -16.03
C SER A 16 3.66 -6.78 -16.26
N ASN A 17 2.69 -6.03 -15.76
CA ASN A 17 2.61 -4.57 -15.90
C ASN A 17 2.27 -3.95 -14.55
N GLU A 18 3.26 -3.30 -13.92
CA GLU A 18 3.12 -2.58 -12.65
C GLU A 18 2.73 -1.12 -12.90
N GLY A 19 1.97 -0.56 -11.97
CA GLY A 19 1.57 0.84 -11.94
C GLY A 19 0.06 1.03 -11.85
N GLY A 20 -0.41 2.26 -11.94
CA GLY A 20 -1.84 2.54 -11.85
C GLY A 20 -2.20 4.00 -12.04
N GLY A 21 -3.45 4.26 -12.37
CA GLY A 21 -3.99 5.59 -12.61
C GLY A 21 -4.01 6.48 -11.36
N ILE A 22 -4.05 5.85 -10.19
CA ILE A 22 -4.04 6.51 -8.88
C ILE A 22 -2.66 6.34 -8.26
N SER A 23 -2.23 5.10 -8.12
CA SER A 23 -1.04 4.71 -7.35
C SER A 23 0.27 5.22 -7.95
N TYR A 24 0.35 5.47 -9.26
CA TYR A 24 1.48 6.15 -9.89
C TYR A 24 1.24 7.65 -10.10
N ASN A 25 -0.01 8.12 -10.03
CA ASN A 25 -0.30 9.55 -10.15
C ASN A 25 0.00 10.27 -8.82
N ILE A 26 -0.69 9.88 -7.76
CA ILE A 26 -0.69 10.61 -6.47
C ILE A 26 0.72 10.79 -5.90
N PRO A 27 1.59 9.75 -5.82
CA PRO A 27 2.92 9.92 -5.25
C PRO A 27 3.96 10.54 -6.20
N TYR A 28 3.76 10.49 -7.53
CA TYR A 28 4.81 10.87 -8.49
C TYR A 28 4.45 12.01 -9.43
N ALA A 29 3.16 12.22 -9.70
CA ALA A 29 2.73 13.24 -10.65
C ALA A 29 2.16 14.49 -9.94
N LYS A 30 2.87 15.63 -10.04
CA LYS A 30 2.45 16.86 -9.36
C LYS A 30 1.23 17.53 -9.99
N ALA A 31 1.06 17.43 -11.31
CA ALA A 31 0.12 18.24 -12.08
C ALA A 31 -0.78 17.45 -13.06
N VAL A 32 -0.71 16.13 -13.07
CA VAL A 32 -1.59 15.30 -13.90
C VAL A 32 -2.88 15.04 -13.12
N SER A 33 -4.05 15.31 -13.74
CA SER A 33 -5.35 15.05 -13.10
C SER A 33 -5.58 13.55 -12.94
N ILE A 34 -6.35 13.19 -11.90
CA ILE A 34 -6.76 11.80 -11.66
C ILE A 34 -7.57 11.28 -12.86
N GLU A 35 -8.50 12.10 -13.39
CA GLU A 35 -9.30 11.77 -14.57
C GLU A 35 -8.42 11.38 -15.76
N LYS A 36 -7.43 12.22 -16.11
CA LYS A 36 -6.51 11.91 -17.21
C LYS A 36 -5.72 10.63 -16.95
N SER A 37 -5.26 10.44 -15.74
CA SER A 37 -4.45 9.28 -15.36
C SER A 37 -5.29 7.99 -15.41
N LEU A 38 -6.52 8.01 -14.90
CA LEU A 38 -7.44 6.89 -15.00
C LEU A 38 -7.76 6.55 -16.46
N TYR A 39 -7.99 7.57 -17.30
CA TYR A 39 -8.23 7.37 -18.72
C TYR A 39 -7.03 6.72 -19.44
N ASP A 40 -5.81 7.18 -19.15
CA ASP A 40 -4.60 6.60 -19.74
C ASP A 40 -4.38 5.14 -19.28
N TRP A 41 -4.71 4.83 -18.01
CA TRP A 41 -4.59 3.47 -17.47
C TRP A 41 -5.73 2.55 -17.89
N GLN A 42 -6.92 3.06 -18.14
CA GLN A 42 -8.00 2.30 -18.76
C GLN A 42 -7.55 1.69 -20.10
N TYR A 43 -6.79 2.45 -20.90
CA TYR A 43 -6.18 1.92 -22.13
C TYR A 43 -5.20 0.79 -21.82
N CYS A 44 -4.32 0.96 -20.83
CA CYS A 44 -3.34 -0.07 -20.46
C CYS A 44 -4.03 -1.36 -19.99
N ASP A 45 -5.05 -1.22 -19.16
CA ASP A 45 -5.83 -2.35 -18.64
C ASP A 45 -6.64 -3.02 -19.77
N ARG A 46 -7.22 -2.25 -20.69
CA ARG A 46 -7.91 -2.81 -21.86
C ARG A 46 -6.95 -3.54 -22.80
N LEU A 47 -5.72 -3.05 -22.95
CA LEU A 47 -4.68 -3.76 -23.70
C LEU A 47 -4.36 -5.11 -23.05
N VAL A 48 -4.24 -5.19 -21.74
CA VAL A 48 -4.07 -6.46 -21.01
C VAL A 48 -5.28 -7.38 -21.24
N GLY A 49 -6.51 -6.87 -21.10
CA GLY A 49 -7.72 -7.62 -21.38
C GLY A 49 -7.79 -8.14 -22.83
N PHE A 50 -7.28 -7.38 -23.81
CA PHE A 50 -7.16 -7.84 -25.19
C PHE A 50 -6.20 -9.03 -25.32
N TYR A 51 -5.08 -9.03 -24.60
CA TYR A 51 -4.17 -10.17 -24.57
C TYR A 51 -4.81 -11.40 -23.94
N GLU A 52 -5.56 -11.23 -22.84
CA GLU A 52 -6.34 -12.30 -22.19
C GLU A 52 -7.35 -12.94 -23.15
N GLU A 53 -8.10 -12.13 -23.91
CA GLU A 53 -9.06 -12.59 -24.94
C GLU A 53 -8.36 -13.41 -26.04
N ASN A 54 -7.06 -13.22 -26.24
CA ASN A 54 -6.24 -13.95 -27.20
C ASN A 54 -5.39 -15.06 -26.56
N GLY A 55 -5.68 -15.45 -25.32
CA GLY A 55 -5.03 -16.56 -24.63
C GLY A 55 -3.63 -16.26 -24.11
N VAL A 56 -3.28 -14.99 -23.94
CA VAL A 56 -2.00 -14.56 -23.34
C VAL A 56 -2.29 -13.88 -22.01
N GLU A 57 -1.99 -14.57 -20.92
CA GLU A 57 -2.13 -14.03 -19.56
C GLU A 57 -1.06 -12.98 -19.29
N ILE A 58 -1.51 -11.79 -18.86
CA ILE A 58 -0.65 -10.70 -18.41
C ILE A 58 -1.09 -10.27 -17.02
N ASN A 59 -0.15 -10.33 -16.05
CA ASN A 59 -0.41 -9.90 -14.70
C ASN A 59 -0.43 -8.37 -14.59
N ARG A 60 -1.49 -7.85 -14.00
CA ARG A 60 -1.61 -6.43 -13.63
C ARG A 60 -1.28 -6.24 -12.15
N GLU A 61 -0.39 -5.31 -11.85
CA GLU A 61 0.08 -5.04 -10.50
C GLU A 61 -0.14 -3.57 -10.14
N PRO A 62 -1.30 -3.20 -9.52
CA PRO A 62 -1.46 -1.88 -8.93
C PRO A 62 -0.40 -1.61 -7.86
N PHE A 63 0.26 -0.44 -7.94
CA PHE A 63 1.30 -0.07 -6.98
C PHE A 63 0.68 0.34 -5.63
N GLY A 64 0.72 -0.54 -4.64
CA GLY A 64 0.06 -0.38 -3.36
C GLY A 64 0.71 0.60 -2.36
N PRO A 65 2.07 0.74 -2.32
CA PRO A 65 2.73 1.52 -1.26
C PRO A 65 2.45 3.02 -1.26
N LEU A 66 2.00 3.61 -2.37
CA LEU A 66 1.78 5.05 -2.53
C LEU A 66 3.05 5.86 -2.19
N THR A 67 2.99 6.76 -1.19
CA THR A 67 4.17 7.53 -0.75
C THR A 67 5.18 6.70 0.06
N GLY A 68 4.82 5.48 0.46
CA GLY A 68 5.69 4.58 1.23
C GLY A 68 6.07 5.07 2.63
N THR A 69 5.43 6.14 3.12
CA THR A 69 5.79 6.76 4.40
C THR A 69 4.56 6.90 5.27
N LEU A 70 4.45 6.03 6.28
CA LEU A 70 3.36 6.03 7.28
C LEU A 70 1.95 6.12 6.66
N VAL A 71 1.74 5.52 5.49
CA VAL A 71 0.40 5.47 4.88
C VAL A 71 -0.46 4.51 5.69
N PRO A 72 -1.63 4.94 6.22
CA PRO A 72 -2.52 4.02 6.91
C PRO A 72 -2.91 2.84 6.01
N PRO A 73 -2.88 1.59 6.50
CA PRO A 73 -3.15 0.41 5.69
C PRO A 73 -4.47 0.46 4.92
N SER A 74 -5.54 0.92 5.56
CA SER A 74 -6.85 1.06 4.91
C SER A 74 -6.85 2.03 3.73
N ASN A 75 -6.02 3.07 3.77
CA ASN A 75 -5.88 4.03 2.67
C ASN A 75 -5.23 3.36 1.44
N SER A 76 -4.09 2.67 1.63
CA SER A 76 -3.43 1.97 0.54
C SER A 76 -4.27 0.80 0.01
N ASN A 77 -4.91 0.02 0.90
CA ASN A 77 -5.77 -1.08 0.52
C ASN A 77 -6.97 -0.61 -0.32
N THR A 78 -7.62 0.48 0.09
CA THR A 78 -8.73 1.07 -0.68
C THR A 78 -8.31 1.39 -2.11
N ILE A 79 -7.16 2.03 -2.29
CA ILE A 79 -6.66 2.39 -3.63
C ILE A 79 -6.31 1.14 -4.44
N GLY A 80 -5.67 0.15 -3.83
CA GLY A 80 -5.38 -1.14 -4.49
C GLY A 80 -6.64 -1.86 -4.97
N ILE A 81 -7.69 -1.88 -4.14
CA ILE A 81 -9.00 -2.48 -4.49
C ILE A 81 -9.67 -1.71 -5.64
N ILE A 82 -9.68 -0.37 -5.58
CA ILE A 82 -10.23 0.46 -6.66
C ILE A 82 -9.53 0.15 -7.98
N GLU A 83 -8.20 0.13 -8.00
CA GLU A 83 -7.44 -0.15 -9.23
C GLU A 83 -7.62 -1.59 -9.73
N ALA A 84 -7.79 -2.56 -8.82
CA ALA A 84 -8.12 -3.94 -9.18
C ALA A 84 -9.48 -4.05 -9.88
N LEU A 85 -10.50 -3.39 -9.35
CA LEU A 85 -11.84 -3.35 -9.93
C LEU A 85 -11.85 -2.65 -11.30
N LEU A 86 -11.17 -1.50 -11.43
CA LEU A 86 -11.04 -0.79 -12.70
C LEU A 86 -10.31 -1.63 -13.77
N ALA A 87 -9.29 -2.40 -13.36
CA ALA A 87 -8.60 -3.31 -14.26
C ALA A 87 -9.48 -4.49 -14.69
N ALA A 88 -10.19 -5.11 -13.75
CA ALA A 88 -11.11 -6.21 -14.03
C ALA A 88 -12.24 -5.80 -14.98
N GLU A 89 -12.77 -4.58 -14.86
CA GLU A 89 -13.75 -3.99 -15.77
C GLU A 89 -13.23 -3.95 -17.22
N GLN A 90 -11.92 -3.83 -17.43
CA GLN A 90 -11.30 -3.83 -18.76
C GLN A 90 -10.90 -5.23 -19.27
N GLY A 91 -11.24 -6.28 -18.54
CA GLY A 91 -11.01 -7.67 -18.91
C GLY A 91 -9.72 -8.29 -18.37
N VAL A 92 -9.06 -7.65 -17.44
CA VAL A 92 -7.88 -8.21 -16.74
C VAL A 92 -8.31 -9.37 -15.84
N LYS A 93 -7.59 -10.50 -15.90
CA LYS A 93 -7.89 -11.72 -15.10
C LYS A 93 -6.83 -12.07 -14.08
N SER A 94 -5.63 -11.57 -14.22
CA SER A 94 -4.52 -11.82 -13.30
C SER A 94 -4.11 -10.51 -12.63
N ILE A 95 -4.39 -10.37 -11.32
CA ILE A 95 -4.21 -9.12 -10.58
C ILE A 95 -3.35 -9.38 -9.34
N THR A 96 -2.29 -8.60 -9.18
CA THR A 96 -1.46 -8.61 -7.97
C THR A 96 -1.65 -7.30 -7.21
N VAL A 97 -2.29 -7.35 -6.04
CA VAL A 97 -2.47 -6.15 -5.21
C VAL A 97 -1.30 -5.95 -4.25
N GLY A 98 -0.83 -4.71 -4.14
CA GLY A 98 0.39 -4.35 -3.44
C GLY A 98 0.16 -3.68 -2.08
N TYR A 99 1.04 -3.97 -1.12
CA TYR A 99 1.08 -3.32 0.18
C TYR A 99 2.51 -2.92 0.55
N GLY A 100 2.69 -1.69 1.02
CA GLY A 100 3.97 -1.17 1.49
C GLY A 100 4.15 -1.34 2.99
N GLN A 101 5.29 -1.90 3.40
CA GLN A 101 5.61 -2.16 4.80
C GLN A 101 5.50 -0.89 5.66
N CYS A 102 4.64 -0.94 6.69
CA CYS A 102 4.55 0.09 7.72
C CYS A 102 5.45 -0.18 8.92
N GLY A 103 5.75 -1.47 9.20
CA GLY A 103 6.76 -1.87 10.15
C GLY A 103 6.30 -2.68 11.35
N ASN A 104 5.08 -2.52 11.82
CA ASN A 104 4.57 -3.41 12.85
C ASN A 104 4.17 -4.75 12.21
N LEU A 105 4.78 -5.85 12.68
CA LEU A 105 4.56 -7.19 12.12
C LEU A 105 3.08 -7.58 12.05
N TYR A 106 2.32 -7.35 13.13
CA TYR A 106 0.90 -7.72 13.16
C TYR A 106 0.09 -6.86 12.19
N GLN A 107 0.35 -5.57 12.14
CA GLN A 107 -0.34 -4.65 11.22
C GLN A 107 -0.01 -4.95 9.76
N ASP A 108 1.26 -5.18 9.43
CA ASP A 108 1.67 -5.47 8.05
C ASP A 108 1.07 -6.80 7.56
N VAL A 109 1.06 -7.83 8.42
CA VAL A 109 0.42 -9.13 8.10
C VAL A 109 -1.10 -8.97 7.99
N ALA A 110 -1.72 -8.20 8.88
CA ALA A 110 -3.15 -7.91 8.84
C ALA A 110 -3.53 -7.17 7.56
N ALA A 111 -2.74 -6.16 7.18
CA ALA A 111 -3.01 -5.32 6.02
C ALA A 111 -3.01 -6.12 4.72
N ILE A 112 -2.00 -6.98 4.51
CA ILE A 112 -1.90 -7.74 3.26
C ILE A 112 -2.98 -8.82 3.17
N ARG A 113 -3.34 -9.47 4.29
CA ARG A 113 -4.44 -10.44 4.33
C ARG A 113 -5.79 -9.77 4.11
N ALA A 114 -6.03 -8.62 4.76
CA ALA A 114 -7.25 -7.84 4.55
C ALA A 114 -7.36 -7.36 3.10
N LEU A 115 -6.24 -6.95 2.48
CA LEU A 115 -6.20 -6.51 1.08
C LEU A 115 -6.60 -7.65 0.13
N GLU A 116 -6.00 -8.84 0.29
CA GLU A 116 -6.33 -10.02 -0.52
C GLU A 116 -7.80 -10.38 -0.40
N GLU A 117 -8.27 -10.62 0.84
CA GLU A 117 -9.64 -11.02 1.13
C GLU A 117 -10.69 -10.00 0.66
N GLN A 118 -10.44 -8.69 0.86
CA GLN A 118 -11.37 -7.67 0.39
C GLN A 118 -11.35 -7.50 -1.13
N THR A 119 -10.18 -7.61 -1.76
CA THR A 119 -10.08 -7.55 -3.23
C THR A 119 -10.89 -8.67 -3.87
N GLU A 120 -10.71 -9.91 -3.40
CA GLU A 120 -11.49 -11.07 -3.87
C GLU A 120 -13.00 -10.88 -3.64
N ALA A 121 -13.37 -10.38 -2.45
CA ALA A 121 -14.78 -10.15 -2.11
C ALA A 121 -15.43 -9.10 -3.02
N TYR A 122 -14.76 -7.96 -3.26
CA TYR A 122 -15.27 -6.92 -4.15
C TYR A 122 -15.31 -7.37 -5.62
N LEU A 123 -14.27 -8.05 -6.12
CA LEU A 123 -14.27 -8.61 -7.48
C LEU A 123 -15.47 -9.54 -7.68
N LYS A 124 -15.72 -10.42 -6.72
CA LYS A 124 -16.88 -11.32 -6.75
C LYS A 124 -18.20 -10.56 -6.69
N GLU A 125 -18.33 -9.56 -5.81
CA GLU A 125 -19.55 -8.73 -5.69
C GLU A 125 -19.89 -8.05 -7.02
N PHE A 126 -18.88 -7.63 -7.79
CA PHE A 126 -19.06 -6.99 -9.10
C PHE A 126 -19.08 -7.96 -10.28
N GLY A 127 -19.08 -9.28 -10.03
CA GLY A 127 -19.22 -10.31 -11.08
C GLY A 127 -17.94 -10.66 -11.82
N TYR A 128 -16.77 -10.39 -11.24
CA TYR A 128 -15.44 -10.76 -11.77
C TYR A 128 -14.88 -12.00 -11.08
N ASP A 129 -15.69 -13.07 -11.00
CA ASP A 129 -15.36 -14.31 -10.27
C ASP A 129 -14.17 -15.09 -10.85
N ASP A 130 -13.79 -14.79 -12.07
CA ASP A 130 -12.70 -15.46 -12.81
C ASP A 130 -11.35 -14.74 -12.70
N CYS A 131 -11.27 -13.68 -11.89
CA CYS A 131 -10.02 -13.01 -11.61
C CYS A 131 -9.19 -13.76 -10.56
N CYS A 132 -7.93 -14.04 -10.91
CA CYS A 132 -6.93 -14.55 -9.97
C CYS A 132 -6.29 -13.39 -9.22
N VAL A 133 -6.42 -13.35 -7.88
CA VAL A 133 -5.80 -12.35 -7.03
C VAL A 133 -4.56 -12.93 -6.36
N THR A 134 -3.47 -12.17 -6.41
CA THR A 134 -2.24 -12.45 -5.66
C THR A 134 -1.76 -11.19 -4.95
N THR A 135 -0.77 -11.32 -4.09
CA THR A 135 -0.29 -10.20 -3.29
C THR A 135 1.20 -9.94 -3.48
N VAL A 136 1.58 -8.66 -3.46
CA VAL A 136 2.97 -8.23 -3.42
C VAL A 136 3.24 -7.38 -2.17
N PHE A 137 4.30 -7.74 -1.46
CA PHE A 137 4.79 -6.99 -0.30
C PHE A 137 6.00 -6.15 -0.69
N HIS A 138 5.90 -4.84 -0.55
CA HIS A 138 7.01 -3.93 -0.75
C HIS A 138 7.75 -3.74 0.56
N GLN A 139 9.04 -4.08 0.61
CA GLN A 139 9.89 -3.81 1.76
C GLN A 139 9.94 -2.31 2.06
N TRP A 140 10.32 -1.94 3.27
CA TRP A 140 10.34 -0.57 3.78
C TRP A 140 10.84 0.45 2.75
N MET A 141 10.04 1.46 2.46
CA MET A 141 10.32 2.48 1.45
C MET A 141 10.66 3.86 2.04
N GLY A 142 10.64 4.00 3.36
CA GLY A 142 11.04 5.23 4.04
C GLY A 142 12.56 5.34 4.20
N GLY A 143 13.00 6.19 5.13
CA GLY A 143 14.43 6.42 5.36
C GLY A 143 15.21 5.15 5.73
N PHE A 144 16.27 4.88 4.99
CA PHE A 144 17.20 3.77 5.22
C PHE A 144 18.43 4.23 6.01
N PRO A 145 19.01 3.37 6.85
CA PRO A 145 20.29 3.66 7.49
C PRO A 145 21.42 3.67 6.46
N GLN A 146 22.41 4.56 6.66
CA GLN A 146 23.62 4.60 5.83
C GLN A 146 24.57 3.43 6.10
N ASP A 147 24.52 2.88 7.33
CA ASP A 147 25.30 1.70 7.69
C ASP A 147 24.76 0.47 6.96
N GLU A 148 25.62 -0.19 6.17
CA GLU A 148 25.23 -1.31 5.32
C GLU A 148 24.69 -2.51 6.13
N ALA A 149 25.26 -2.81 7.28
CA ALA A 149 24.78 -3.91 8.14
C ALA A 149 23.38 -3.62 8.68
N LYS A 150 23.10 -2.37 9.05
CA LYS A 150 21.76 -1.95 9.48
C LYS A 150 20.78 -1.98 8.30
N ALA A 151 21.20 -1.59 7.10
CA ALA A 151 20.38 -1.67 5.88
C ALA A 151 19.98 -3.12 5.59
N PHE A 152 20.90 -4.09 5.68
CA PHE A 152 20.57 -5.51 5.58
C PHE A 152 19.61 -5.99 6.67
N GLY A 153 19.71 -5.43 7.89
CA GLY A 153 18.75 -5.68 8.96
C GLY A 153 17.32 -5.26 8.57
N VAL A 154 17.16 -4.09 7.94
CA VAL A 154 15.87 -3.60 7.43
C VAL A 154 15.34 -4.49 6.31
N ILE A 155 16.19 -4.91 5.37
CA ILE A 155 15.83 -5.83 4.27
C ILE A 155 15.40 -7.19 4.82
N ALA A 156 16.15 -7.76 5.76
CA ALA A 156 15.82 -9.04 6.39
C ALA A 156 14.49 -8.99 7.14
N TRP A 157 14.24 -7.90 7.87
CA TRP A 157 12.97 -7.68 8.56
C TRP A 157 11.78 -7.61 7.60
N GLY A 158 11.88 -6.88 6.48
CA GLY A 158 10.85 -6.85 5.45
C GLY A 158 10.63 -8.22 4.80
N SER A 159 11.72 -8.97 4.56
CA SER A 159 11.64 -10.33 4.02
C SER A 159 10.91 -11.29 4.94
N ALA A 160 11.21 -11.23 6.23
CA ALA A 160 10.55 -12.07 7.24
C ALA A 160 9.05 -11.74 7.36
N THR A 161 8.71 -10.45 7.36
CA THR A 161 7.30 -10.00 7.40
C THR A 161 6.53 -10.53 6.18
N ALA A 162 7.08 -10.40 4.98
CA ALA A 162 6.47 -10.91 3.74
C ALA A 162 6.24 -12.44 3.78
N ALA A 163 7.23 -13.21 4.25
CA ALA A 163 7.10 -14.66 4.40
C ALA A 163 5.99 -15.03 5.39
N LEU A 164 5.99 -14.41 6.58
CA LEU A 164 5.01 -14.67 7.64
C LEU A 164 3.58 -14.21 7.27
N ALA A 165 3.46 -13.19 6.45
CA ALA A 165 2.19 -12.76 5.87
C ALA A 165 1.64 -13.76 4.84
N GLY A 166 2.52 -14.41 4.10
CA GLY A 166 2.16 -15.30 2.99
C GLY A 166 2.10 -14.58 1.65
N ALA A 167 2.77 -13.43 1.50
CA ALA A 167 2.79 -12.70 0.25
C ALA A 167 3.33 -13.55 -0.91
N THR A 168 2.71 -13.43 -2.08
CA THR A 168 3.11 -14.17 -3.29
C THR A 168 4.41 -13.64 -3.88
N LYS A 169 4.60 -12.33 -3.83
CA LYS A 169 5.74 -11.61 -4.40
C LYS A 169 6.33 -10.63 -3.38
N VAL A 170 7.62 -10.34 -3.49
CA VAL A 170 8.31 -9.31 -2.68
C VAL A 170 9.06 -8.35 -3.59
N ILE A 171 8.80 -7.06 -3.45
CA ILE A 171 9.65 -6.02 -4.04
C ILE A 171 10.79 -5.73 -3.07
N VAL A 172 11.99 -6.02 -3.53
CA VAL A 172 13.20 -6.05 -2.71
C VAL A 172 13.93 -4.72 -2.72
N LYS A 173 14.36 -4.28 -1.54
CA LYS A 173 15.23 -3.13 -1.35
C LYS A 173 16.69 -3.51 -1.35
N THR A 174 17.56 -2.51 -1.47
CA THR A 174 19.00 -2.68 -1.54
C THR A 174 19.71 -2.01 -0.36
N PRO A 175 20.94 -2.43 0.00
CA PRO A 175 21.70 -1.72 1.03
C PRO A 175 22.07 -0.28 0.63
N HIS A 176 21.91 0.11 -0.64
CA HIS A 176 22.20 1.45 -1.15
C HIS A 176 20.99 2.41 -1.15
N GLU A 177 19.86 2.06 -0.57
CA GLU A 177 18.66 2.93 -0.55
C GLU A 177 18.92 4.34 0.03
N ALA A 178 19.86 4.46 0.97
CA ALA A 178 20.24 5.77 1.54
C ALA A 178 21.13 6.62 0.61
N PHE A 179 21.63 6.05 -0.50
CA PHE A 179 22.61 6.69 -1.38
C PHE A 179 22.05 7.05 -2.76
N GLY A 180 20.82 6.70 -3.06
CA GLY A 180 20.16 6.95 -4.34
C GLY A 180 20.13 5.71 -5.24
N ILE A 181 20.55 5.83 -6.52
CA ILE A 181 20.46 4.73 -7.48
C ILE A 181 21.44 3.61 -7.09
N PRO A 182 20.96 2.38 -6.82
CA PRO A 182 21.81 1.28 -6.40
C PRO A 182 22.63 0.71 -7.56
N THR A 183 23.79 0.15 -7.25
CA THR A 183 24.57 -0.64 -8.21
C THR A 183 23.94 -2.00 -8.45
N LYS A 184 24.35 -2.69 -9.54
CA LYS A 184 23.91 -4.07 -9.80
C LYS A 184 24.33 -5.05 -8.69
N GLU A 185 25.49 -4.80 -8.07
CA GLU A 185 26.00 -5.61 -6.95
C GLU A 185 25.12 -5.43 -5.71
N ALA A 186 24.73 -4.18 -5.36
CA ALA A 186 23.83 -3.90 -4.26
C ALA A 186 22.45 -4.51 -4.50
N ASN A 187 21.91 -4.45 -5.72
CA ASN A 187 20.67 -5.15 -6.08
C ASN A 187 20.81 -6.65 -5.87
N ALA A 188 21.88 -7.26 -6.34
CA ALA A 188 22.12 -8.69 -6.16
C ALA A 188 22.27 -9.09 -4.67
N GLN A 189 22.87 -8.23 -3.85
CA GLN A 189 22.97 -8.44 -2.40
C GLN A 189 21.61 -8.40 -1.73
N GLY A 190 20.78 -7.40 -2.01
CA GLY A 190 19.42 -7.29 -1.49
C GLY A 190 18.57 -8.52 -1.83
N ILE A 191 18.61 -8.96 -3.09
CA ILE A 191 17.91 -10.16 -3.56
C ILE A 191 18.40 -11.42 -2.85
N ARG A 192 19.72 -11.62 -2.71
CA ARG A 192 20.27 -12.78 -1.99
C ARG A 192 19.89 -12.80 -0.51
N THR A 193 19.93 -11.64 0.15
CA THR A 193 19.48 -11.49 1.55
C THR A 193 18.01 -11.86 1.69
N THR A 194 17.16 -11.30 0.85
CA THR A 194 15.72 -11.59 0.85
C THR A 194 15.47 -13.07 0.60
N LYS A 195 16.08 -13.66 -0.44
CA LYS A 195 15.91 -15.08 -0.76
C LYS A 195 16.34 -15.99 0.39
N MET A 196 17.44 -15.66 1.07
CA MET A 196 17.90 -16.43 2.23
C MET A 196 16.84 -16.47 3.35
N VAL A 197 16.27 -15.30 3.68
CA VAL A 197 15.25 -15.22 4.74
C VAL A 197 13.96 -15.93 4.33
N LEU A 198 13.50 -15.74 3.08
CA LEU A 198 12.31 -16.42 2.55
C LEU A 198 12.46 -17.96 2.61
N ASN A 199 13.62 -18.48 2.20
CA ASN A 199 13.89 -19.91 2.24
C ASN A 199 13.89 -20.46 3.69
N MET A 200 14.48 -19.70 4.64
CA MET A 200 14.47 -20.10 6.06
C MET A 200 13.08 -20.12 6.67
N LEU A 201 12.17 -19.29 6.16
CA LEU A 201 10.79 -19.18 6.64
C LEU A 201 9.78 -19.90 5.73
N GLU A 202 10.24 -20.71 4.78
CA GLU A 202 9.38 -21.47 3.89
C GLU A 202 8.37 -22.31 4.68
N GLY A 203 7.10 -22.24 4.30
CA GLY A 203 6.00 -22.94 4.99
C GLY A 203 5.60 -22.37 6.34
N GLN A 204 6.29 -21.36 6.87
CA GLN A 204 5.91 -20.69 8.12
C GLN A 204 4.94 -19.55 7.83
N ARG A 205 3.96 -19.40 8.70
CA ARG A 205 2.96 -18.31 8.64
C ARG A 205 2.72 -17.78 10.05
N LEU A 206 2.48 -16.47 10.17
CA LEU A 206 2.00 -15.92 11.43
C LEU A 206 0.59 -16.48 11.70
N LEU A 207 0.44 -17.19 12.80
CA LEU A 207 -0.86 -17.74 13.18
C LEU A 207 -1.82 -16.63 13.57
N THR A 208 -3.09 -16.79 13.18
CA THR A 208 -4.14 -15.86 13.57
C THR A 208 -4.39 -15.96 15.07
N CYS A 209 -4.18 -14.85 15.76
CA CYS A 209 -4.51 -14.67 17.17
C CYS A 209 -5.46 -13.48 17.31
N LYS A 210 -6.02 -13.26 18.50
CA LYS A 210 -6.96 -12.15 18.73
C LYS A 210 -6.41 -10.80 18.26
N ARG A 211 -5.16 -10.47 18.60
CA ARG A 211 -4.51 -9.22 18.18
C ARG A 211 -4.46 -9.05 16.66
N LEU A 212 -4.10 -10.13 15.95
CA LEU A 212 -4.03 -10.11 14.49
C LEU A 212 -5.43 -9.95 13.88
N GLN A 213 -6.43 -10.66 14.44
CA GLN A 213 -7.80 -10.56 13.96
C GLN A 213 -8.41 -9.17 14.20
N ASP A 214 -8.23 -8.62 15.40
CA ASP A 214 -8.69 -7.26 15.74
C ASP A 214 -8.11 -6.21 14.76
N GLU A 215 -6.85 -6.37 14.32
CA GLU A 215 -6.22 -5.47 13.36
C GLU A 215 -6.75 -5.69 11.92
N ILE A 216 -6.98 -6.96 11.51
CA ILE A 216 -7.63 -7.28 10.24
C ILE A 216 -9.03 -6.65 10.17
N ASP A 217 -9.82 -6.83 11.23
CA ASP A 217 -11.19 -6.34 11.29
C ASP A 217 -11.24 -4.81 11.24
N LEU A 218 -10.34 -4.12 11.94
CA LEU A 218 -10.23 -2.66 11.90
C LEU A 218 -9.89 -2.17 10.49
N ILE A 219 -8.85 -2.74 9.85
CA ILE A 219 -8.43 -2.35 8.50
C ILE A 219 -9.58 -2.58 7.51
N LYS A 220 -10.27 -3.72 7.62
CA LYS A 220 -11.42 -4.02 6.75
C LYS A 220 -12.57 -3.05 6.94
N LEU A 221 -12.88 -2.67 8.18
CA LEU A 221 -13.93 -1.71 8.49
C LEU A 221 -13.60 -0.33 7.93
N GLU A 222 -12.39 0.16 8.19
CA GLU A 222 -11.90 1.44 7.66
C GLU A 222 -11.96 1.46 6.12
N THR A 223 -11.44 0.41 5.47
CA THR A 223 -11.47 0.28 4.00
C THR A 223 -12.90 0.30 3.47
N LYS A 224 -13.81 -0.43 4.12
CA LYS A 224 -15.21 -0.49 3.72
C LYS A 224 -15.90 0.87 3.81
N GLU A 225 -15.71 1.61 4.90
CA GLU A 225 -16.34 2.94 5.06
C GLU A 225 -15.85 3.93 3.98
N ILE A 226 -14.59 3.85 3.57
CA ILE A 226 -14.09 4.65 2.44
C ILE A 226 -14.72 4.18 1.13
N MET A 227 -14.70 2.88 0.83
CA MET A 227 -15.25 2.31 -0.40
C MET A 227 -16.73 2.62 -0.58
N ASP A 228 -17.55 2.45 0.48
CA ASP A 228 -18.99 2.77 0.47
C ASP A 228 -19.21 4.25 0.05
N THR A 229 -18.37 5.16 0.52
CA THR A 229 -18.44 6.57 0.16
C THR A 229 -18.00 6.83 -1.26
N VAL A 230 -16.95 6.16 -1.74
CA VAL A 230 -16.50 6.25 -3.15
C VAL A 230 -17.61 5.79 -4.09
N PHE A 231 -18.24 4.65 -3.86
CA PHE A 231 -19.37 4.15 -4.66
C PHE A 231 -20.55 5.11 -4.65
N LYS A 232 -20.87 5.67 -3.50
CA LYS A 232 -21.96 6.66 -3.37
C LYS A 232 -21.67 7.93 -4.17
N LEU A 233 -20.46 8.46 -4.14
CA LEU A 233 -20.05 9.65 -4.88
C LEU A 233 -20.08 9.43 -6.40
N GLY A 234 -19.78 8.22 -6.84
CA GLY A 234 -19.81 7.82 -8.24
C GLY A 234 -21.22 7.48 -8.76
N ASN A 235 -22.21 7.34 -7.88
CA ASN A 235 -23.54 6.85 -8.25
C ASN A 235 -23.47 5.51 -9.02
N GLY A 236 -22.57 4.63 -8.58
CA GLY A 236 -22.30 3.31 -9.20
C GLY A 236 -21.16 3.26 -10.19
N ASP A 237 -20.66 4.41 -10.67
CA ASP A 237 -19.46 4.48 -11.51
C ASP A 237 -18.22 4.67 -10.62
N LEU A 238 -17.34 3.68 -10.59
CA LEU A 238 -16.18 3.66 -9.71
C LEU A 238 -15.13 4.71 -10.11
N ALA A 239 -14.91 4.93 -11.42
CA ALA A 239 -13.94 5.91 -11.90
C ALA A 239 -14.38 7.33 -11.54
N VAL A 240 -15.66 7.66 -11.77
CA VAL A 240 -16.26 8.94 -11.39
C VAL A 240 -16.25 9.11 -9.86
N GLY A 241 -16.59 8.06 -9.12
CA GLY A 241 -16.54 8.04 -7.65
C GLY A 241 -15.16 8.35 -7.11
N THR A 242 -14.13 7.76 -7.70
CA THR A 242 -12.73 7.98 -7.36
C THR A 242 -12.30 9.43 -7.55
N ILE A 243 -12.61 10.02 -8.72
CA ILE A 243 -12.29 11.42 -9.01
C ILE A 243 -12.93 12.34 -7.95
N LYS A 244 -14.24 12.18 -7.73
CA LYS A 244 -14.98 12.98 -6.74
C LYS A 244 -14.49 12.76 -5.31
N ALA A 245 -14.04 11.54 -4.98
CA ALA A 245 -13.49 11.22 -3.66
C ALA A 245 -12.18 11.96 -3.39
N PHE A 246 -11.27 12.06 -4.37
CA PHE A 246 -10.08 12.92 -4.26
C PHE A 246 -10.44 14.39 -4.18
N GLU A 247 -11.39 14.87 -4.98
CA GLU A 247 -11.88 16.25 -4.92
C GLU A 247 -12.49 16.61 -3.56
N ALA A 248 -13.19 15.67 -2.92
CA ALA A 248 -13.78 15.84 -1.61
C ALA A 248 -12.79 15.59 -0.44
N GLY A 249 -11.65 14.94 -0.69
CA GLY A 249 -10.69 14.51 0.34
C GLY A 249 -11.14 13.25 1.10
N VAL A 250 -12.08 12.50 0.56
CA VAL A 250 -12.48 11.16 1.03
C VAL A 250 -11.37 10.15 0.79
N LEU A 251 -10.74 10.24 -0.39
CA LEU A 251 -9.42 9.66 -0.68
C LEU A 251 -8.39 10.77 -0.52
N ASP A 252 -7.45 10.57 0.39
CA ASP A 252 -6.40 11.54 0.68
C ASP A 252 -5.15 10.83 1.19
N VAL A 253 -4.04 10.95 0.47
CA VAL A 253 -2.80 10.22 0.74
C VAL A 253 -1.81 11.13 1.46
N PRO A 254 -1.36 10.76 2.66
CA PRO A 254 -0.40 11.58 3.40
C PRO A 254 0.91 11.77 2.63
N PHE A 255 1.47 12.98 2.70
CA PHE A 255 2.74 13.38 2.08
C PHE A 255 2.80 13.30 0.55
N ALA A 256 1.68 13.14 -0.13
CA ALA A 256 1.64 13.08 -1.58
C ALA A 256 1.86 14.46 -2.23
N PRO A 257 2.71 14.56 -3.27
CA PRO A 257 3.03 15.82 -3.92
C PRO A 257 1.98 16.29 -4.93
N SER A 258 0.98 15.46 -5.23
CA SER A 258 -0.04 15.78 -6.23
C SER A 258 -0.94 16.93 -5.75
N ARG A 259 -1.15 17.93 -6.63
CA ARG A 259 -2.10 19.03 -6.36
C ARG A 259 -3.57 18.58 -6.34
N TYR A 260 -3.86 17.37 -6.77
CA TYR A 260 -5.20 16.77 -6.75
C TYR A 260 -5.46 15.97 -5.48
N ASN A 261 -4.46 15.86 -4.61
CA ASN A 261 -4.57 15.33 -3.26
C ASN A 261 -4.76 16.48 -2.26
N LYS A 262 -5.65 16.31 -1.27
CA LYS A 262 -5.92 17.39 -0.30
C LYS A 262 -4.81 17.55 0.73
N GLY A 263 -4.16 16.46 1.14
CA GLY A 263 -3.10 16.47 2.14
C GLY A 263 -3.59 16.82 3.55
N LEU A 264 -4.83 16.46 3.87
CA LEU A 264 -5.45 16.70 5.17
C LEU A 264 -5.24 15.54 6.14
N VAL A 265 -5.11 14.32 5.60
CA VAL A 265 -4.85 13.15 6.42
C VAL A 265 -3.45 13.20 7.00
N MET A 266 -3.35 13.04 8.33
CA MET A 266 -2.07 12.97 9.02
C MET A 266 -1.97 11.67 9.82
N PRO A 267 -0.98 10.82 9.56
CA PRO A 267 -0.77 9.60 10.32
C PRO A 267 0.19 9.81 11.48
N ALA A 268 0.11 8.94 12.48
CA ALA A 268 1.16 8.74 13.49
C ALA A 268 1.14 7.27 13.92
N ARG A 269 2.20 6.80 14.60
CA ARG A 269 2.18 5.45 15.18
C ARG A 269 1.51 5.47 16.55
N ASP A 270 0.76 4.41 16.86
CA ASP A 270 0.24 4.18 18.21
C ASP A 270 1.33 3.60 19.15
N PHE A 271 0.95 3.27 20.39
CA PHE A 271 1.85 2.73 21.40
C PHE A 271 2.45 1.35 21.05
N GLU A 272 1.88 0.64 20.08
CA GLU A 272 2.39 -0.64 19.57
C GLU A 272 3.24 -0.47 18.30
N GLY A 273 3.34 0.76 17.77
CA GLY A 273 4.04 1.09 16.53
C GLY A 273 3.20 0.88 15.27
N CYS A 274 1.89 0.62 15.40
CA CYS A 274 0.97 0.58 14.27
C CYS A 274 0.65 1.99 13.78
N VAL A 275 0.52 2.15 12.47
CA VAL A 275 0.12 3.43 11.86
C VAL A 275 -1.37 3.66 12.06
N ARG A 276 -1.73 4.85 12.55
CA ARG A 276 -3.09 5.29 12.84
C ARG A 276 -3.34 6.67 12.25
N TYR A 277 -4.60 7.03 12.13
CA TYR A 277 -5.00 8.38 11.72
C TYR A 277 -4.92 9.33 12.93
N LEU A 278 -3.95 10.25 12.90
CA LEU A 278 -3.85 11.36 13.85
C LEU A 278 -4.84 12.47 13.49
N ASP A 279 -4.90 12.83 12.21
CA ASP A 279 -5.95 13.66 11.64
C ASP A 279 -6.62 12.89 10.50
N PHE A 280 -7.94 12.83 10.56
CA PHE A 280 -8.74 12.07 9.59
C PHE A 280 -9.00 12.87 8.30
N GLY A 281 -8.71 14.18 8.29
CA GLY A 281 -9.14 15.03 7.19
C GLY A 281 -10.65 14.89 6.92
N ASN A 282 -10.98 14.59 5.66
CA ASN A 282 -12.36 14.35 5.22
C ASN A 282 -12.69 12.86 5.02
N VAL A 283 -11.84 11.95 5.50
CA VAL A 283 -12.10 10.50 5.42
C VAL A 283 -13.40 10.19 6.19
N PRO A 284 -14.34 9.42 5.60
CA PRO A 284 -15.72 9.34 6.08
C PRO A 284 -15.92 8.33 7.21
N PHE A 285 -14.99 8.26 8.13
CA PHE A 285 -15.04 7.29 9.22
C PHE A 285 -16.18 7.55 10.20
N SER A 286 -16.80 6.46 10.64
CA SER A 286 -17.75 6.43 11.75
C SER A 286 -17.11 6.95 13.04
N LYS A 287 -17.95 7.26 14.01
CA LYS A 287 -17.48 7.64 15.35
C LYS A 287 -16.66 6.51 15.98
N GLU A 288 -17.11 5.27 15.83
CA GLU A 288 -16.42 4.09 16.37
C GLU A 288 -14.98 3.97 15.86
N VAL A 289 -14.78 4.03 14.55
CA VAL A 289 -13.43 3.98 13.93
C VAL A 289 -12.55 5.13 14.41
N LYS A 290 -13.11 6.35 14.48
CA LYS A 290 -12.38 7.52 14.97
C LYS A 290 -11.97 7.38 16.44
N ASP A 291 -12.86 6.86 17.27
CA ASP A 291 -12.57 6.68 18.69
C ASP A 291 -11.50 5.62 18.92
N ILE A 292 -11.51 4.49 18.18
CA ILE A 292 -10.45 3.46 18.24
C ILE A 292 -9.08 4.06 17.89
N ASN A 293 -8.97 4.82 16.81
CA ASN A 293 -7.70 5.44 16.41
C ASN A 293 -7.20 6.43 17.48
N ARG A 294 -8.11 7.27 18.02
CA ARG A 294 -7.77 8.25 19.07
C ARG A 294 -7.30 7.59 20.34
N GLU A 295 -8.04 6.60 20.85
CA GLU A 295 -7.68 5.87 22.08
C GLU A 295 -6.29 5.26 22.00
N LYS A 296 -5.94 4.66 20.85
CA LYS A 296 -4.62 4.07 20.63
C LYS A 296 -3.50 5.13 20.62
N LEU A 297 -3.73 6.28 20.01
CA LEU A 297 -2.77 7.39 19.97
C LEU A 297 -2.66 8.09 21.34
N GLU A 298 -3.78 8.30 22.04
CA GLU A 298 -3.80 8.87 23.39
C GLU A 298 -3.06 7.99 24.39
N LYS A 299 -3.17 6.66 24.27
CA LYS A 299 -2.42 5.73 25.09
C LYS A 299 -0.91 5.95 24.91
N ARG A 300 -0.42 6.09 23.66
CA ARG A 300 0.97 6.46 23.40
C ARG A 300 1.31 7.81 24.03
N GLY A 301 0.45 8.80 23.88
CA GLY A 301 0.64 10.13 24.46
C GLY A 301 0.84 10.07 25.97
N LYS A 302 0.01 9.30 26.68
CA LYS A 302 0.12 9.08 28.12
C LYS A 302 1.43 8.39 28.50
N ASP A 303 1.83 7.34 27.76
CA ASP A 303 3.07 6.61 28.01
C ASP A 303 4.32 7.51 27.79
N GLU A 304 4.26 8.44 26.84
CA GLU A 304 5.33 9.38 26.52
C GLU A 304 5.23 10.72 27.28
N GLY A 305 4.17 10.96 28.04
CA GLY A 305 3.92 12.21 28.76
C GLY A 305 3.76 13.43 27.84
N ARG A 306 3.12 13.24 26.68
CA ARG A 306 2.80 14.31 25.71
C ARG A 306 1.46 14.05 25.02
N GLU A 307 0.82 15.12 24.55
CA GLU A 307 -0.38 14.98 23.70
C GLU A 307 -0.03 14.48 22.30
N PRO A 308 -0.91 13.66 21.67
CA PRO A 308 -0.78 13.30 20.26
C PRO A 308 -0.68 14.54 19.38
N SER A 309 0.35 14.58 18.52
CA SER A 309 0.61 15.76 17.69
C SER A 309 1.43 15.41 16.45
N PHE A 310 1.50 16.33 15.50
CA PHE A 310 2.34 16.22 14.30
C PHE A 310 3.81 15.91 14.62
N GLN A 311 4.30 16.33 15.79
CA GLN A 311 5.66 15.98 16.20
C GLN A 311 5.87 14.47 16.34
N MET A 312 4.84 13.70 16.74
CA MET A 312 4.92 12.22 16.73
C MET A 312 5.15 11.67 15.33
N THR A 313 4.47 12.23 14.33
CA THR A 313 4.65 11.85 12.94
C THR A 313 6.09 12.09 12.47
N VAL A 314 6.64 13.26 12.76
CA VAL A 314 8.04 13.61 12.43
C VAL A 314 9.02 12.66 13.13
N ASP A 315 8.83 12.39 14.42
CA ASP A 315 9.66 11.46 15.20
C ASP A 315 9.63 10.05 14.58
N ASP A 316 8.46 9.59 14.15
CA ASP A 316 8.23 8.25 13.61
C ASP A 316 8.84 8.03 12.21
N ILE A 317 8.86 9.06 11.36
CA ILE A 317 9.46 8.98 10.01
C ILE A 317 10.93 8.59 10.09
N PHE A 318 11.67 9.08 11.07
CA PHE A 318 13.11 8.83 11.23
C PHE A 318 13.43 7.60 12.09
N ALA A 319 12.43 7.02 12.78
CA ALA A 319 12.65 5.98 13.78
C ALA A 319 13.25 4.68 13.20
N VAL A 320 12.78 4.26 12.03
CA VAL A 320 13.20 2.99 11.41
C VAL A 320 14.70 2.99 11.08
N GLY A 321 15.23 4.10 10.59
CA GLY A 321 16.66 4.26 10.35
C GLY A 321 17.53 4.14 11.63
N LEU A 322 16.91 4.29 12.80
CA LEU A 322 17.51 4.13 14.12
C LEU A 322 17.20 2.76 14.77
N GLY A 323 16.54 1.84 14.03
CA GLY A 323 16.16 0.52 14.52
C GLY A 323 14.96 0.55 15.48
N LYS A 324 14.06 1.52 15.33
CA LYS A 324 12.85 1.68 16.16
C LYS A 324 11.64 1.92 15.26
N LEU A 325 10.45 1.51 15.71
CA LEU A 325 9.19 1.88 15.06
C LEU A 325 8.70 3.24 15.57
N ILE A 326 8.71 3.41 16.88
CA ILE A 326 8.28 4.63 17.53
C ILE A 326 9.51 5.51 17.77
N GLY A 327 9.47 6.70 17.19
CA GLY A 327 10.52 7.69 17.37
C GLY A 327 10.17 8.65 18.49
N ARG A 328 11.16 8.93 19.32
CA ARG A 328 11.14 10.07 20.22
C ARG A 328 12.55 10.50 20.54
N PRO A 329 12.82 11.79 20.64
CA PRO A 329 14.06 12.28 21.21
C PRO A 329 14.21 11.74 22.62
N GLN A 330 15.30 11.02 22.88
CA GLN A 330 15.68 10.72 24.27
C GLN A 330 16.11 12.03 24.92
N LYS A 331 15.55 12.32 26.08
CA LYS A 331 16.01 13.44 26.91
C LYS A 331 17.36 13.12 27.51
#